data_f9de57d0bc537b4d90b07e43c730aa06
#
_entry.id   f9de57d0bc537b4d90b07e43c730aa06
#
_cell.length_a   1.000
_cell.length_b   1.000
_cell.length_c   1.000
_cell.angle_alpha   90.00
_cell.angle_beta   90.00
_cell.angle_gamma   90.00
#
_symmetry.space_group_name_H-M   'P 1'
#
loop_
_entity.id
_entity.type
_entity.pdbx_description
1 polymer ?
#
loop_
_entity_poly.entity_id
_entity_poly.type
_entity_poly.pdbx_seq_one_letter_code
_entity_poly.pdbx_strand_id
1 'polypeptide(L)'
;MYQGQTSSFLRKADQKQGDFVDSAQPDPNAELYAWHYEDSSLPDEDSLLRIKVVGFEAELRTIGFEYHEPSSTLFVTNHGRQGSRIEQFNLDLERLTATHVRSIIHPLVSIPNSIAAVSDSEFYVTNQHHFTAREHPLLWAVETYAALPIATVAHVRVLENGTIDAAVVARQAYPNGIVLLNKTTLAVAATSKRTVNLYTVSPAADAAQHPGLELSSSFWLPFLPDNLSVSKGDGALLVAGHPHLPSLSKFSRSRRICHRPEVLASQGQEVQDMCGGLGTASWASEWTPGGGVRHIYAGWDYPTSASVVRDRERRVGIVAGLYAKGLLVWRD
;
A
#
# COMPACT_ATOMS: atom_id res chain seq x y z
N MET A 1 26.36 2.87 8.60
CA MET A 1 25.19 3.54 9.18
C MET A 1 24.09 3.41 8.13
N TYR A 2 23.19 2.42 8.29
CA TYR A 2 22.14 2.14 7.33
C TYR A 2 21.05 3.22 7.45
N GLN A 3 21.08 4.23 6.60
CA GLN A 3 20.00 5.19 6.41
C GLN A 3 19.38 4.95 5.03
N GLY A 4 18.80 3.79 4.84
CA GLY A 4 18.01 3.47 3.66
C GLY A 4 16.53 3.51 3.99
N GLN A 5 15.73 4.31 3.31
CA GLN A 5 14.29 4.02 3.27
C GLN A 5 14.14 2.62 2.71
N THR A 6 13.68 1.73 3.56
CA THR A 6 13.36 0.36 3.16
C THR A 6 12.12 0.42 2.32
N SER A 7 12.24 0.32 1.02
CA SER A 7 11.13 -0.05 0.17
C SER A 7 11.01 -1.56 0.27
N SER A 8 10.19 -2.03 1.19
CA SER A 8 9.88 -3.44 1.35
C SER A 8 8.81 -3.81 0.35
N PHE A 9 9.01 -4.93 -0.35
CA PHE A 9 8.07 -5.45 -1.33
C PHE A 9 7.39 -6.68 -0.75
N LEU A 10 6.07 -6.65 -0.80
CA LEU A 10 5.24 -7.75 -0.41
C LEU A 10 4.85 -8.51 -1.68
N ARG A 11 5.33 -9.73 -1.82
CA ARG A 11 4.76 -10.64 -2.80
C ARG A 11 3.33 -10.94 -2.33
N LYS A 12 2.35 -10.33 -2.98
CA LYS A 12 0.95 -10.65 -2.71
C LYS A 12 0.68 -12.10 -3.05
N ALA A 13 0.21 -12.81 -2.07
CA ALA A 13 -0.63 -13.95 -2.33
C ALA A 13 -1.82 -13.50 -3.17
N ASP A 14 -2.22 -14.33 -4.12
CA ASP A 14 -3.18 -14.08 -5.20
C ASP A 14 -4.61 -13.83 -4.72
N GLN A 15 -4.85 -12.83 -3.86
CA GLN A 15 -6.18 -12.60 -3.32
C GLN A 15 -6.67 -11.16 -3.50
N LYS A 16 -7.85 -11.04 -4.09
CA LYS A 16 -8.73 -9.93 -3.82
C LYS A 16 -9.11 -9.98 -2.34
N GLN A 17 -9.14 -8.83 -1.71
CA GLN A 17 -9.68 -8.65 -0.37
C GLN A 17 -11.06 -9.33 -0.27
N GLY A 18 -11.18 -10.32 0.60
CA GLY A 18 -12.40 -11.10 0.81
C GLY A 18 -12.65 -12.28 -0.14
N ASP A 19 -11.86 -12.49 -1.19
CA ASP A 19 -11.94 -13.69 -2.04
C ASP A 19 -11.01 -14.79 -1.51
N PHE A 20 -11.44 -15.47 -0.46
CA PHE A 20 -10.84 -16.76 -0.11
C PHE A 20 -11.31 -17.79 -1.12
N VAL A 21 -10.40 -18.27 -1.95
CA VAL A 21 -10.68 -19.46 -2.77
C VAL A 21 -10.51 -20.64 -1.84
N ASP A 22 -11.54 -21.46 -1.72
CA ASP A 22 -11.43 -22.83 -1.23
C ASP A 22 -10.61 -23.62 -2.26
N SER A 23 -9.30 -23.45 -2.23
CA SER A 23 -8.38 -24.33 -2.93
C SER A 23 -7.85 -25.32 -1.92
N ALA A 24 -7.74 -26.58 -2.33
CA ALA A 24 -7.12 -27.64 -1.52
C ALA A 24 -5.64 -27.33 -1.15
N GLN A 25 -5.06 -26.27 -1.74
CA GLN A 25 -3.76 -25.73 -1.40
C GLN A 25 -3.93 -24.31 -0.85
N PRO A 26 -3.49 -24.02 0.38
CA PRO A 26 -3.47 -22.67 0.91
C PRO A 26 -2.55 -21.80 0.04
N ASP A 27 -3.00 -20.61 -0.29
CA ASP A 27 -2.14 -19.63 -0.94
C ASP A 27 -0.93 -19.31 -0.04
N PRO A 28 0.27 -19.11 -0.61
CA PRO A 28 1.44 -18.78 0.19
C PRO A 28 1.24 -17.45 0.95
N ASN A 29 1.79 -17.35 2.15
CA ASN A 29 1.84 -16.10 2.90
C ASN A 29 2.60 -15.03 2.12
N ALA A 30 2.27 -13.78 2.40
CA ALA A 30 3.05 -12.65 1.91
C ALA A 30 4.48 -12.72 2.44
N GLU A 31 5.43 -12.35 1.60
CA GLU A 31 6.84 -12.26 1.95
C GLU A 31 7.27 -10.79 2.01
N LEU A 32 8.14 -10.48 2.96
CA LEU A 32 8.73 -9.15 3.14
C LEU A 32 10.14 -9.13 2.56
N TYR A 33 10.46 -8.06 1.85
CA TYR A 33 11.79 -7.85 1.28
C TYR A 33 12.29 -6.44 1.61
N ALA A 34 13.61 -6.32 1.78
CA ALA A 34 14.34 -5.06 1.78
C ALA A 34 15.15 -4.96 0.49
N TRP A 35 15.14 -3.79 -0.14
CA TRP A 35 16.00 -3.54 -1.27
C TRP A 35 17.20 -2.69 -0.84
N HIS A 36 18.39 -3.28 -0.96
CA HIS A 36 19.66 -2.66 -0.63
C HIS A 36 20.25 -1.98 -1.86
N TYR A 37 19.93 -0.73 -2.10
CA TYR A 37 20.29 0.03 -3.30
C TYR A 37 21.53 0.92 -3.16
N GLU A 38 22.21 0.88 -2.01
CA GLU A 38 23.39 1.71 -1.76
C GLU A 38 24.64 1.21 -2.48
N ASP A 39 24.72 -0.10 -2.70
CA ASP A 39 25.81 -0.73 -3.45
C ASP A 39 25.44 -0.89 -4.91
N SER A 40 25.86 0.06 -5.75
CA SER A 40 25.62 0.02 -7.19
C SER A 40 26.45 -1.04 -7.93
N SER A 41 27.36 -1.75 -7.24
CA SER A 41 28.15 -2.84 -7.83
C SER A 41 27.38 -4.16 -7.86
N LEU A 42 26.32 -4.30 -7.05
CA LEU A 42 25.45 -5.46 -7.04
C LEU A 42 24.37 -5.36 -8.13
N PRO A 43 24.05 -6.44 -8.82
CA PRO A 43 22.84 -6.51 -9.65
C PRO A 43 21.59 -6.22 -8.81
N ASP A 44 20.60 -5.55 -9.40
CA ASP A 44 19.37 -5.18 -8.67
C ASP A 44 18.63 -6.41 -8.11
N GLU A 45 18.71 -7.56 -8.77
CA GLU A 45 18.13 -8.83 -8.32
C GLU A 45 18.80 -9.38 -7.05
N ASP A 46 20.11 -9.19 -6.90
CA ASP A 46 20.89 -9.61 -5.73
C ASP A 46 20.75 -8.61 -4.56
N SER A 47 20.26 -7.40 -4.85
CA SER A 47 20.03 -6.35 -3.87
C SER A 47 18.68 -6.50 -3.16
N LEU A 48 17.81 -7.43 -3.59
CA LEU A 48 16.51 -7.68 -2.98
C LEU A 48 16.62 -8.77 -1.91
N LEU A 49 16.69 -8.37 -0.66
CA LEU A 49 16.94 -9.23 0.48
C LEU A 49 15.65 -9.63 1.17
N ARG A 50 15.44 -10.93 1.40
CA ARG A 50 14.25 -11.43 2.09
C ARG A 50 14.35 -11.20 3.59
N ILE A 51 13.30 -10.60 4.16
CA ILE A 51 13.15 -10.40 5.61
C ILE A 51 12.45 -11.63 6.20
N LYS A 52 13.05 -12.21 7.23
CA LYS A 52 12.48 -13.34 7.96
C LYS A 52 11.47 -12.83 8.99
N VAL A 53 10.23 -13.28 8.88
CA VAL A 53 9.19 -13.04 9.90
C VAL A 53 9.40 -14.02 11.05
N VAL A 54 9.40 -13.51 12.28
CA VAL A 54 9.67 -14.27 13.52
C VAL A 54 8.52 -14.06 14.50
N GLY A 55 8.06 -15.12 15.15
CA GLY A 55 7.01 -15.06 16.18
C GLY A 55 5.60 -14.83 15.64
N PHE A 56 5.37 -15.01 14.33
CA PHE A 56 4.07 -14.89 13.69
C PHE A 56 3.77 -16.12 12.85
N GLU A 57 2.81 -16.91 13.30
CA GLU A 57 2.42 -18.19 12.67
C GLU A 57 1.09 -18.10 11.91
N ALA A 58 0.36 -16.98 12.07
CA ALA A 58 -0.90 -16.77 11.40
C ALA A 58 -0.70 -16.41 9.92
N GLU A 59 -1.81 -16.42 9.19
CA GLU A 59 -1.82 -16.03 7.78
C GLU A 59 -1.52 -14.54 7.61
N LEU A 60 -0.56 -14.20 6.75
CA LEU A 60 -0.23 -12.82 6.39
C LEU A 60 -0.72 -12.52 4.98
N ARG A 61 -1.75 -11.65 4.88
CA ARG A 61 -2.39 -11.20 3.63
C ARG A 61 -2.40 -9.70 3.58
N THR A 62 -1.37 -9.10 3.03
CA THR A 62 -1.19 -7.65 3.12
C THR A 62 -1.42 -6.95 1.80
N ILE A 63 -1.90 -5.71 1.88
CA ILE A 63 -1.99 -4.77 0.77
C ILE A 63 -1.24 -3.47 1.04
N GLY A 64 -0.90 -3.19 2.30
CA GLY A 64 -0.16 -2.00 2.69
C GLY A 64 0.68 -2.24 3.94
N PHE A 65 1.73 -1.47 4.07
CA PHE A 65 2.60 -1.46 5.22
C PHE A 65 3.24 -0.08 5.36
N GLU A 66 3.73 0.20 6.56
CA GLU A 66 4.48 1.41 6.88
C GLU A 66 5.62 1.08 7.82
N TYR A 67 6.81 1.60 7.51
CA TYR A 67 7.98 1.48 8.37
C TYR A 67 8.28 2.80 9.07
N HIS A 68 8.12 2.82 10.38
CA HIS A 68 8.51 3.96 11.21
C HIS A 68 9.96 3.78 11.66
N GLU A 69 10.87 4.37 10.89
CA GLU A 69 12.33 4.25 11.08
C GLU A 69 12.78 4.63 12.52
N PRO A 70 12.30 5.74 13.13
CA PRO A 70 12.79 6.16 14.46
C PRO A 70 12.58 5.12 15.56
N SER A 71 11.58 4.25 15.44
CA SER A 71 11.29 3.18 16.41
C SER A 71 11.55 1.78 15.87
N SER A 72 12.07 1.65 14.65
CA SER A 72 12.23 0.37 13.96
C SER A 72 10.93 -0.45 13.91
N THR A 73 9.79 0.21 13.85
CA THR A 73 8.47 -0.42 13.86
C THR A 73 7.94 -0.56 12.44
N LEU A 74 7.55 -1.78 12.07
CA LEU A 74 6.86 -2.09 10.83
C LEU A 74 5.39 -2.39 11.14
N PHE A 75 4.48 -1.60 10.60
CA PHE A 75 3.04 -1.86 10.61
C PHE A 75 2.64 -2.49 9.28
N VAL A 76 1.85 -3.55 9.33
CA VAL A 76 1.41 -4.28 8.14
C VAL A 76 -0.11 -4.49 8.20
N THR A 77 -0.84 -4.07 7.17
CA THR A 77 -2.27 -4.43 7.07
C THR A 77 -2.39 -5.92 6.79
N ASN A 78 -3.26 -6.62 7.52
CA ASN A 78 -3.47 -8.05 7.34
C ASN A 78 -4.95 -8.36 7.14
N HIS A 79 -5.27 -9.02 6.02
CA HIS A 79 -6.61 -9.45 5.62
C HIS A 79 -6.75 -10.97 5.64
N GLY A 80 -6.23 -11.61 6.68
CA GLY A 80 -6.31 -13.06 6.87
C GLY A 80 -7.75 -13.55 7.11
N ARG A 81 -7.94 -14.86 7.11
CA ARG A 81 -9.26 -15.50 7.32
C ARG A 81 -9.91 -15.18 8.66
N GLN A 82 -9.11 -14.78 9.65
CA GLN A 82 -9.59 -14.36 10.97
C GLN A 82 -10.07 -12.90 11.03
N GLY A 83 -10.18 -12.22 9.90
CA GLY A 83 -10.57 -10.82 9.80
C GLY A 83 -9.40 -9.86 9.55
N SER A 84 -9.77 -8.62 9.24
CA SER A 84 -8.81 -7.55 8.97
C SER A 84 -8.21 -7.00 10.27
N ARG A 85 -6.91 -6.67 10.24
CA ARG A 85 -6.18 -6.13 11.39
C ARG A 85 -4.86 -5.50 10.94
N ILE A 86 -4.17 -4.83 11.85
CA ILE A 86 -2.81 -4.37 11.65
C ILE A 86 -1.88 -5.27 12.48
N GLU A 87 -0.85 -5.81 11.85
CA GLU A 87 0.23 -6.52 12.53
C GLU A 87 1.38 -5.56 12.77
N GLN A 88 1.89 -5.51 13.98
CA GLN A 88 3.04 -4.71 14.37
C GLN A 88 4.26 -5.60 14.56
N PHE A 89 5.36 -5.24 13.92
CA PHE A 89 6.64 -5.93 14.02
C PHE A 89 7.74 -4.97 14.45
N ASN A 90 8.73 -5.46 15.17
CA ASN A 90 10.03 -4.82 15.30
C ASN A 90 10.92 -5.29 14.13
N LEU A 91 11.41 -4.36 13.33
CA LEU A 91 12.19 -4.63 12.13
C LEU A 91 13.68 -4.37 12.40
N ASP A 92 14.48 -5.43 12.31
CA ASP A 92 15.94 -5.37 12.34
C ASP A 92 16.48 -5.57 10.92
N LEU A 93 16.92 -4.48 10.29
CA LEU A 93 17.42 -4.49 8.91
C LEU A 93 18.82 -5.09 8.80
N GLU A 94 19.62 -5.07 9.87
CA GLU A 94 20.96 -5.68 9.86
C GLU A 94 20.83 -7.21 9.86
N ARG A 95 19.87 -7.75 10.63
CA ARG A 95 19.61 -9.19 10.70
C ARG A 95 18.57 -9.66 9.69
N LEU A 96 17.93 -8.73 8.96
CA LEU A 96 16.82 -9.01 8.05
C LEU A 96 15.71 -9.81 8.75
N THR A 97 15.28 -9.35 9.93
CA THR A 97 14.22 -10.00 10.71
C THR A 97 13.11 -9.01 11.08
N ALA A 98 11.86 -9.46 10.96
CA ALA A 98 10.68 -8.77 11.45
C ALA A 98 10.06 -9.62 12.58
N THR A 99 10.26 -9.20 13.82
CA THR A 99 9.76 -9.92 15.00
C THR A 99 8.37 -9.38 15.37
N HIS A 100 7.37 -10.28 15.40
CA HIS A 100 6.00 -9.89 15.74
C HIS A 100 5.89 -9.37 17.16
N VAL A 101 5.26 -8.23 17.33
CA VAL A 101 5.02 -7.58 18.63
C VAL A 101 3.58 -7.80 19.07
N ARG A 102 2.61 -7.47 18.19
CA ARG A 102 1.18 -7.60 18.49
C ARG A 102 0.32 -7.52 17.22
N SER A 103 -0.93 -8.00 17.36
CA SER A 103 -2.01 -7.74 16.40
C SER A 103 -2.93 -6.66 16.96
N ILE A 104 -3.20 -5.62 16.17
CA ILE A 104 -4.08 -4.50 16.49
C ILE A 104 -5.43 -4.76 15.82
N ILE A 105 -6.44 -5.08 16.64
CA ILE A 105 -7.80 -5.41 16.20
C ILE A 105 -8.76 -4.39 16.80
N HIS A 106 -9.49 -3.68 15.94
CA HIS A 106 -10.47 -2.70 16.40
C HIS A 106 -11.58 -2.54 15.34
N PRO A 107 -12.85 -2.31 15.72
CA PRO A 107 -13.97 -2.16 14.76
C PRO A 107 -13.76 -1.04 13.72
N LEU A 108 -13.01 0.01 14.04
CA LEU A 108 -12.65 1.09 13.13
C LEU A 108 -11.46 0.78 12.23
N VAL A 109 -10.85 -0.41 12.35
CA VAL A 109 -9.84 -0.96 11.43
C VAL A 109 -10.49 -2.10 10.66
N SER A 110 -11.45 -1.75 9.80
CA SER A 110 -12.36 -2.72 9.18
C SER A 110 -11.82 -3.29 7.86
N ILE A 111 -11.38 -2.42 6.96
CA ILE A 111 -10.83 -2.79 5.66
C ILE A 111 -9.54 -1.96 5.43
N PRO A 112 -8.51 -2.14 6.29
CA PRO A 112 -7.32 -1.29 6.25
C PRO A 112 -6.55 -1.46 4.94
N ASN A 113 -6.17 -0.34 4.31
CA ASN A 113 -5.40 -0.35 3.07
C ASN A 113 -3.97 0.14 3.31
N SER A 114 -3.81 1.35 3.81
CA SER A 114 -2.51 1.99 3.99
C SER A 114 -2.42 2.64 5.38
N ILE A 115 -1.20 2.83 5.86
CA ILE A 115 -0.90 3.32 7.20
C ILE A 115 0.06 4.50 7.08
N ALA A 116 -0.12 5.52 7.94
CA ALA A 116 0.86 6.59 8.15
C ALA A 116 1.21 6.64 9.65
N ALA A 117 2.38 6.15 10.01
CA ALA A 117 2.82 6.06 11.39
C ALA A 117 3.23 7.44 11.95
N VAL A 118 2.81 7.72 13.18
CA VAL A 118 3.21 8.88 13.99
C VAL A 118 4.28 8.47 15.01
N SER A 119 4.14 7.26 15.55
CA SER A 119 5.09 6.63 16.48
C SER A 119 5.01 5.11 16.38
N ASP A 120 5.64 4.39 17.30
CA ASP A 120 5.51 2.93 17.45
C ASP A 120 4.13 2.49 17.97
N SER A 121 3.33 3.42 18.47
CA SER A 121 2.04 3.17 19.13
C SER A 121 0.91 4.04 18.59
N GLU A 122 1.17 4.92 17.62
CA GLU A 122 0.20 5.87 17.08
C GLU A 122 0.31 5.98 15.56
N PHE A 123 -0.83 5.88 14.83
CA PHE A 123 -0.86 5.94 13.37
C PHE A 123 -2.24 6.33 12.83
N TYR A 124 -2.25 6.78 11.60
CA TYR A 124 -3.46 6.89 10.77
C TYR A 124 -3.58 5.67 9.87
N VAL A 125 -4.81 5.22 9.62
CA VAL A 125 -5.11 4.10 8.71
C VAL A 125 -6.28 4.44 7.80
N THR A 126 -6.16 4.12 6.52
CA THR A 126 -7.27 4.20 5.57
C THR A 126 -8.04 2.89 5.55
N ASN A 127 -9.38 2.95 5.69
CA ASN A 127 -10.28 1.85 5.37
C ASN A 127 -10.84 2.10 3.98
N GLN A 128 -10.39 1.32 3.00
CA GLN A 128 -10.64 1.63 1.58
C GLN A 128 -12.13 1.63 1.16
N HIS A 129 -12.98 0.89 1.88
CA HIS A 129 -14.42 0.82 1.64
C HIS A 129 -15.19 0.69 2.94
N HIS A 130 -16.47 1.05 2.90
CA HIS A 130 -17.44 0.76 3.95
C HIS A 130 -18.06 -0.63 3.75
N PHE A 131 -18.38 -0.98 2.48
CA PHE A 131 -18.91 -2.28 2.13
C PHE A 131 -17.84 -3.19 1.53
N THR A 132 -17.88 -4.49 1.85
CA THR A 132 -17.00 -5.47 1.21
C THR A 132 -17.65 -5.99 -0.08
N ALA A 133 -16.85 -6.24 -1.11
CA ALA A 133 -17.34 -6.84 -2.36
C ALA A 133 -17.89 -8.26 -2.17
N ARG A 134 -17.46 -8.95 -1.09
CA ARG A 134 -17.91 -10.30 -0.76
C ARG A 134 -19.31 -10.32 -0.15
N GLU A 135 -19.56 -9.47 0.84
CA GLU A 135 -20.81 -9.47 1.60
C GLU A 135 -21.89 -8.63 0.92
N HIS A 136 -21.51 -7.51 0.31
CA HIS A 136 -22.40 -6.52 -0.27
C HIS A 136 -21.95 -6.05 -1.65
N PRO A 137 -21.86 -6.93 -2.68
CA PRO A 137 -21.23 -6.61 -3.97
C PRO A 137 -21.88 -5.43 -4.70
N LEU A 138 -23.19 -5.26 -4.61
CA LEU A 138 -23.89 -4.13 -5.23
C LEU A 138 -23.61 -2.82 -4.49
N LEU A 139 -23.65 -2.83 -3.16
CA LEU A 139 -23.34 -1.62 -2.37
C LEU A 139 -21.88 -1.22 -2.51
N TRP A 140 -20.97 -2.18 -2.54
CA TRP A 140 -19.57 -1.96 -2.85
C TRP A 140 -19.37 -1.32 -4.25
N ALA A 141 -20.11 -1.81 -5.26
CA ALA A 141 -20.03 -1.24 -6.60
C ALA A 141 -20.57 0.19 -6.63
N VAL A 142 -21.69 0.46 -5.98
CA VAL A 142 -22.26 1.81 -5.86
C VAL A 142 -21.28 2.73 -5.12
N GLU A 143 -20.75 2.32 -3.97
CA GLU A 143 -19.75 3.07 -3.22
C GLU A 143 -18.54 3.45 -4.10
N THR A 144 -18.01 2.47 -4.84
CA THR A 144 -16.80 2.63 -5.65
C THR A 144 -17.05 3.52 -6.87
N TYR A 145 -18.08 3.22 -7.66
CA TYR A 145 -18.29 3.89 -8.96
C TYR A 145 -19.04 5.21 -8.86
N ALA A 146 -19.87 5.40 -7.84
CA ALA A 146 -20.48 6.70 -7.53
C ALA A 146 -19.57 7.59 -6.65
N ALA A 147 -18.39 7.08 -6.28
CA ALA A 147 -17.39 7.78 -5.46
C ALA A 147 -17.98 8.35 -4.15
N LEU A 148 -18.76 7.51 -3.43
CA LEU A 148 -19.42 7.93 -2.20
C LEU A 148 -18.38 8.18 -1.09
N PRO A 149 -18.44 9.31 -0.38
CA PRO A 149 -17.46 9.65 0.67
C PRO A 149 -17.82 9.01 2.02
N ILE A 150 -18.04 7.69 2.06
CA ILE A 150 -18.47 6.97 3.26
C ILE A 150 -17.37 6.10 3.89
N ALA A 151 -16.32 5.79 3.14
CA ALA A 151 -15.14 5.11 3.65
C ALA A 151 -14.31 6.05 4.56
N THR A 152 -13.48 5.49 5.43
CA THR A 152 -12.94 6.23 6.57
C THR A 152 -11.42 6.32 6.58
N VAL A 153 -10.93 7.40 7.16
CA VAL A 153 -9.58 7.49 7.73
C VAL A 153 -9.76 7.43 9.25
N ALA A 154 -9.12 6.47 9.89
CA ALA A 154 -9.11 6.35 11.34
C ALA A 154 -7.74 6.73 11.91
N HIS A 155 -7.75 7.35 13.07
CA HIS A 155 -6.58 7.54 13.93
C HIS A 155 -6.60 6.50 15.03
N VAL A 156 -5.49 5.82 15.26
CA VAL A 156 -5.37 4.67 16.18
C VAL A 156 -4.21 4.91 17.15
N ARG A 157 -4.44 4.65 18.42
CA ARG A 157 -3.43 4.66 19.49
C ARG A 157 -3.44 3.32 20.22
N VAL A 158 -2.28 2.80 20.51
CA VAL A 158 -2.08 1.67 21.41
C VAL A 158 -1.61 2.23 22.74
N LEU A 159 -2.49 2.22 23.75
CA LEU A 159 -2.21 2.76 25.08
C LEU A 159 -1.23 1.86 25.84
N GLU A 160 -0.57 2.40 26.89
CA GLU A 160 0.42 1.66 27.69
C GLU A 160 -0.13 0.37 28.32
N ASN A 161 -1.43 0.33 28.63
CA ASN A 161 -2.11 -0.86 29.14
C ASN A 161 -2.47 -1.88 28.03
N GLY A 162 -2.09 -1.61 26.78
CA GLY A 162 -2.41 -2.46 25.61
C GLY A 162 -3.79 -2.24 24.99
N THR A 163 -4.61 -1.34 25.56
CA THR A 163 -5.93 -0.98 24.99
C THR A 163 -5.74 -0.25 23.68
N ILE A 164 -6.56 -0.59 22.68
CA ILE A 164 -6.61 0.12 21.40
C ILE A 164 -7.67 1.20 21.50
N ASP A 165 -7.26 2.43 21.30
CA ASP A 165 -8.10 3.62 21.22
C ASP A 165 -8.11 4.13 19.78
N ALA A 166 -9.28 4.30 19.17
CA ALA A 166 -9.40 4.69 17.79
C ALA A 166 -10.62 5.59 17.53
N ALA A 167 -10.46 6.53 16.60
CA ALA A 167 -11.54 7.39 16.15
C ALA A 167 -11.50 7.59 14.63
N VAL A 168 -12.67 7.80 14.01
CA VAL A 168 -12.77 8.24 12.62
C VAL A 168 -12.48 9.74 12.56
N VAL A 169 -11.42 10.12 11.85
CA VAL A 169 -10.96 11.51 11.74
C VAL A 169 -11.27 12.15 10.40
N ALA A 170 -11.55 11.35 9.36
CA ALA A 170 -12.04 11.83 8.06
C ALA A 170 -12.88 10.76 7.34
N ARG A 171 -13.69 11.22 6.37
CA ARG A 171 -14.41 10.36 5.44
C ARG A 171 -14.17 10.83 4.01
N GLN A 172 -13.92 9.89 3.10
CA GLN A 172 -13.76 10.20 1.69
C GLN A 172 -14.10 8.99 0.80
N ALA A 173 -14.11 9.21 -0.51
CA ALA A 173 -14.36 8.16 -1.48
C ALA A 173 -13.11 7.31 -1.71
N TYR A 174 -13.16 6.05 -1.37
CA TYR A 174 -12.09 5.07 -1.56
C TYR A 174 -10.71 5.63 -1.08
N PRO A 175 -10.54 5.89 0.23
CA PRO A 175 -9.24 6.25 0.76
C PRO A 175 -8.28 5.07 0.56
N ASN A 176 -7.15 5.33 -0.10
CA ASN A 176 -6.13 4.34 -0.43
C ASN A 176 -4.81 4.71 0.25
N GLY A 177 -3.77 5.05 -0.49
CA GLY A 177 -2.51 5.51 0.08
C GLY A 177 -2.67 6.69 1.03
N ILE A 178 -1.91 6.68 2.12
CA ILE A 178 -1.86 7.74 3.13
C ILE A 178 -0.42 7.97 3.53
N VAL A 179 -0.02 9.23 3.71
CA VAL A 179 1.32 9.58 4.18
C VAL A 179 1.33 10.93 4.90
N LEU A 180 2.14 11.04 5.95
CA LEU A 180 2.45 12.32 6.57
C LEU A 180 3.54 13.04 5.75
N LEU A 181 3.22 14.18 5.16
CA LEU A 181 4.21 15.05 4.51
C LEU A 181 5.09 15.76 5.54
N ASN A 182 4.49 16.07 6.67
CA ASN A 182 5.12 16.66 7.85
C ASN A 182 4.17 16.51 9.06
N LYS A 183 4.54 17.07 10.21
CA LYS A 183 3.74 16.95 11.45
C LYS A 183 2.32 17.56 11.37
N THR A 184 2.07 18.44 10.39
CA THR A 184 0.81 19.18 10.27
C THR A 184 0.07 18.92 8.95
N THR A 185 0.61 18.06 8.10
CA THR A 185 0.00 17.80 6.78
C THR A 185 -0.03 16.31 6.48
N LEU A 186 -1.24 15.78 6.30
CA LEU A 186 -1.52 14.41 5.92
C LEU A 186 -2.07 14.37 4.50
N ALA A 187 -1.48 13.57 3.62
CA ALA A 187 -1.96 13.33 2.27
C ALA A 187 -2.70 11.99 2.20
N VAL A 188 -3.86 11.95 1.55
CA VAL A 188 -4.68 10.74 1.37
C VAL A 188 -5.17 10.64 -0.07
N ALA A 189 -4.87 9.54 -0.73
CA ALA A 189 -5.39 9.23 -2.06
C ALA A 189 -6.90 8.94 -1.99
N ALA A 190 -7.68 9.56 -2.87
CA ALA A 190 -9.10 9.30 -3.09
C ALA A 190 -9.27 8.65 -4.47
N THR A 191 -9.08 7.33 -4.53
CA THR A 191 -8.92 6.56 -5.76
C THR A 191 -10.08 6.76 -6.74
N SER A 192 -11.33 6.63 -6.27
CA SER A 192 -12.53 6.78 -7.11
C SER A 192 -12.71 8.20 -7.66
N LYS A 193 -12.14 9.22 -7.00
CA LYS A 193 -12.19 10.63 -7.46
C LYS A 193 -10.98 11.05 -8.29
N ARG A 194 -9.96 10.20 -8.38
CA ARG A 194 -8.69 10.53 -9.02
C ARG A 194 -8.01 11.77 -8.43
N THR A 195 -8.11 11.93 -7.11
CA THR A 195 -7.52 13.06 -6.40
C THR A 195 -6.63 12.57 -5.26
N VAL A 196 -5.70 13.42 -4.87
CA VAL A 196 -5.06 13.33 -3.56
C VAL A 196 -5.55 14.50 -2.73
N ASN A 197 -6.05 14.22 -1.56
CA ASN A 197 -6.54 15.20 -0.60
C ASN A 197 -5.43 15.50 0.42
N LEU A 198 -5.19 16.79 0.68
CA LEU A 198 -4.27 17.26 1.68
C LEU A 198 -5.08 17.79 2.87
N TYR A 199 -4.80 17.21 4.06
CA TYR A 199 -5.45 17.59 5.30
C TYR A 199 -4.48 18.33 6.19
N THR A 200 -4.94 19.41 6.81
CA THR A 200 -4.27 20.01 7.96
C THR A 200 -4.56 19.16 9.18
N VAL A 201 -3.51 18.75 9.88
CA VAL A 201 -3.58 18.02 11.14
C VAL A 201 -3.58 19.02 12.29
N SER A 202 -4.68 19.10 13.04
CA SER A 202 -4.75 19.85 14.28
C SER A 202 -4.44 18.93 15.46
N PRO A 203 -3.50 19.28 16.34
CA PRO A 203 -3.18 18.43 17.49
C PRO A 203 -4.42 18.23 18.37
N ALA A 204 -4.48 17.09 19.03
CA ALA A 204 -5.49 16.84 20.05
C ALA A 204 -5.40 17.90 21.18
N ALA A 205 -6.53 18.37 21.66
CA ALA A 205 -6.55 19.38 22.72
C ALA A 205 -6.09 18.79 24.08
N ASP A 206 -6.32 17.50 24.27
CA ASP A 206 -5.86 16.75 25.44
C ASP A 206 -5.62 15.26 25.06
N ALA A 207 -5.08 14.48 26.00
CA ALA A 207 -4.76 13.07 25.79
C ALA A 207 -5.99 12.16 25.54
N ALA A 208 -7.21 12.61 25.86
CA ALA A 208 -8.43 11.84 25.62
C ALA A 208 -9.01 12.06 24.22
N GLN A 209 -8.53 13.07 23.50
CA GLN A 209 -9.01 13.43 22.18
C GLN A 209 -8.08 12.90 21.07
N HIS A 210 -8.61 12.74 19.86
CA HIS A 210 -7.87 12.44 18.66
C HIS A 210 -7.56 13.72 17.88
N PRO A 211 -6.47 13.73 17.07
CA PRO A 211 -6.18 14.84 16.18
C PRO A 211 -7.32 15.12 15.21
N GLY A 212 -7.60 16.39 14.96
CA GLY A 212 -8.56 16.81 13.92
C GLY A 212 -7.91 16.78 12.55
N LEU A 213 -8.69 16.39 11.52
CA LEU A 213 -8.29 16.52 10.11
C LEU A 213 -9.24 17.48 9.40
N GLU A 214 -8.69 18.55 8.85
CA GLU A 214 -9.42 19.51 8.02
C GLU A 214 -8.87 19.46 6.59
N LEU A 215 -9.76 19.27 5.61
CA LEU A 215 -9.39 19.29 4.19
C LEU A 215 -8.91 20.70 3.79
N SER A 216 -7.62 20.85 3.52
CA SER A 216 -7.01 22.12 3.15
C SER A 216 -6.96 22.34 1.65
N SER A 217 -6.67 21.30 0.88
CA SER A 217 -6.62 21.35 -0.58
C SER A 217 -6.69 19.95 -1.19
N SER A 218 -6.86 19.89 -2.51
CA SER A 218 -6.76 18.66 -3.27
C SER A 218 -6.22 18.94 -4.67
N PHE A 219 -5.59 17.94 -5.29
CA PHE A 219 -5.18 17.99 -6.69
C PHE A 219 -5.64 16.74 -7.44
N TRP A 220 -5.91 16.93 -8.72
CA TRP A 220 -6.40 15.88 -9.61
C TRP A 220 -5.25 15.17 -10.32
N LEU A 221 -5.47 13.87 -10.64
CA LEU A 221 -4.56 13.01 -11.39
C LEU A 221 -5.26 12.35 -12.58
N PRO A 222 -4.56 12.14 -13.71
CA PRO A 222 -5.15 11.49 -14.89
C PRO A 222 -5.32 9.97 -14.73
N PHE A 223 -5.00 9.42 -13.55
CA PHE A 223 -5.10 8.01 -13.21
C PHE A 223 -5.76 7.82 -11.83
N LEU A 224 -6.10 6.59 -11.51
CA LEU A 224 -6.62 6.18 -10.20
C LEU A 224 -5.46 6.07 -9.22
N PRO A 225 -5.25 7.01 -8.27
CA PRO A 225 -4.14 6.93 -7.32
C PRO A 225 -4.29 5.72 -6.41
N ASP A 226 -3.16 5.05 -6.15
CA ASP A 226 -3.05 3.92 -5.23
C ASP A 226 -2.23 4.39 -4.00
N ASN A 227 -1.00 3.92 -3.79
CA ASN A 227 -0.21 4.30 -2.64
C ASN A 227 0.53 5.63 -2.84
N LEU A 228 0.82 6.26 -1.70
CA LEU A 228 1.56 7.50 -1.57
C LEU A 228 2.87 7.25 -0.83
N SER A 229 3.89 8.04 -1.15
CA SER A 229 5.14 8.10 -0.39
C SER A 229 5.76 9.48 -0.44
N VAL A 230 6.73 9.74 0.42
CA VAL A 230 7.52 10.97 0.38
C VAL A 230 8.90 10.65 -0.19
N SER A 231 9.30 11.41 -1.19
CA SER A 231 10.63 11.30 -1.80
C SER A 231 11.70 11.73 -0.80
N LYS A 232 12.71 10.88 -0.59
CA LYS A 232 13.84 11.20 0.25
C LYS A 232 14.71 12.26 -0.41
N GLY A 233 15.10 13.27 0.36
CA GLY A 233 15.98 14.37 -0.05
C GLY A 233 15.24 15.64 -0.46
N ASP A 234 14.15 15.56 -1.24
CA ASP A 234 13.38 16.73 -1.70
C ASP A 234 11.97 16.86 -1.10
N GLY A 235 11.49 15.86 -0.38
CA GLY A 235 10.19 15.89 0.27
C GLY A 235 8.99 15.91 -0.68
N ALA A 236 9.18 15.65 -1.97
CA ALA A 236 8.09 15.58 -2.93
C ALA A 236 7.13 14.44 -2.62
N LEU A 237 5.84 14.67 -2.74
CA LEU A 237 4.83 13.63 -2.64
C LEU A 237 4.83 12.80 -3.91
N LEU A 238 5.07 11.50 -3.79
CA LEU A 238 5.04 10.54 -4.89
C LEU A 238 3.72 9.79 -4.87
N VAL A 239 3.15 9.59 -6.07
CA VAL A 239 1.87 8.91 -6.26
C VAL A 239 2.01 7.89 -7.39
N ALA A 240 1.73 6.62 -7.11
CA ALA A 240 1.55 5.60 -8.13
C ALA A 240 0.07 5.30 -8.32
N GLY A 241 -0.28 4.71 -9.48
CA GLY A 241 -1.67 4.32 -9.69
C GLY A 241 -1.95 3.73 -11.06
N HIS A 242 -3.25 3.55 -11.33
CA HIS A 242 -3.75 2.78 -12.46
C HIS A 242 -4.46 3.70 -13.46
N PRO A 243 -3.90 3.90 -14.66
CA PRO A 243 -4.50 4.81 -15.64
C PRO A 243 -5.76 4.27 -16.30
N HIS A 244 -5.92 2.92 -16.41
CA HIS A 244 -6.99 2.30 -17.18
C HIS A 244 -7.66 1.14 -16.45
N LEU A 245 -8.79 1.42 -15.78
CA LEU A 245 -9.53 0.44 -14.98
C LEU A 245 -9.97 -0.83 -15.75
N PRO A 246 -10.43 -0.75 -17.03
CA PRO A 246 -10.82 -1.96 -17.77
C PRO A 246 -9.66 -2.95 -17.96
N SER A 247 -8.44 -2.47 -18.34
CA SER A 247 -7.28 -3.34 -18.49
C SER A 247 -6.81 -3.90 -17.14
N LEU A 248 -6.81 -3.09 -16.08
CA LEU A 248 -6.50 -3.54 -14.72
C LEU A 248 -7.46 -4.66 -14.28
N SER A 249 -8.78 -4.49 -14.51
CA SER A 249 -9.78 -5.48 -14.16
C SER A 249 -9.59 -6.79 -14.93
N LYS A 250 -9.31 -6.71 -16.24
CA LYS A 250 -9.01 -7.88 -17.07
C LYS A 250 -7.74 -8.60 -16.59
N PHE A 251 -6.68 -7.86 -16.36
CA PHE A 251 -5.40 -8.36 -15.85
C PHE A 251 -5.56 -9.04 -14.48
N SER A 252 -6.27 -8.39 -13.55
CA SER A 252 -6.55 -8.92 -12.22
C SER A 252 -7.35 -10.23 -12.24
N ARG A 253 -8.35 -10.34 -13.12
CA ARG A 253 -9.18 -11.56 -13.23
C ARG A 253 -8.45 -12.74 -13.84
N SER A 254 -7.54 -12.49 -14.80
CA SER A 254 -6.78 -13.54 -15.49
C SER A 254 -5.58 -14.07 -14.69
N ARG A 255 -5.19 -13.39 -13.61
CA ARG A 255 -3.97 -13.71 -12.87
C ARG A 255 -3.90 -15.16 -12.34
N ARG A 256 -5.05 -15.76 -12.00
CA ARG A 256 -5.12 -17.15 -11.51
C ARG A 256 -4.65 -18.17 -12.55
N ILE A 257 -4.72 -17.80 -13.82
CA ILE A 257 -4.26 -18.62 -14.95
C ILE A 257 -2.92 -18.07 -15.44
N CYS A 258 -2.88 -16.79 -15.83
CA CYS A 258 -1.75 -16.18 -16.52
C CYS A 258 -0.50 -16.02 -15.66
N HIS A 259 -0.65 -15.91 -14.33
CA HIS A 259 0.48 -15.71 -13.41
C HIS A 259 0.93 -17.00 -12.68
N ARG A 260 0.34 -18.13 -13.05
CA ARG A 260 0.73 -19.46 -12.53
C ARG A 260 1.30 -20.28 -13.68
N PRO A 261 2.64 -20.40 -13.78
CA PRO A 261 3.27 -21.08 -14.92
C PRO A 261 2.77 -22.51 -15.14
N GLU A 262 2.57 -23.25 -14.05
CA GLU A 262 2.07 -24.62 -14.09
C GLU A 262 0.62 -24.70 -14.58
N VAL A 263 -0.24 -23.75 -14.22
CA VAL A 263 -1.63 -23.67 -14.67
C VAL A 263 -1.65 -23.21 -16.14
N LEU A 264 -0.85 -22.19 -16.48
CA LEU A 264 -0.77 -21.65 -17.84
C LEU A 264 -0.29 -22.71 -18.82
N ALA A 265 0.74 -23.49 -18.46
CA ALA A 265 1.28 -24.57 -19.31
C ALA A 265 0.26 -25.68 -19.60
N SER A 266 -0.74 -25.86 -18.73
CA SER A 266 -1.83 -26.83 -18.94
C SER A 266 -2.97 -26.30 -19.81
N GLN A 267 -2.97 -25.01 -20.16
CA GLN A 267 -4.01 -24.41 -21.00
C GLN A 267 -3.73 -24.57 -22.49
N GLY A 268 -4.80 -24.51 -23.29
CA GLY A 268 -4.69 -24.47 -24.76
C GLY A 268 -3.99 -23.19 -25.25
N GLN A 269 -3.47 -23.25 -26.50
CA GLN A 269 -2.68 -22.17 -27.11
C GLN A 269 -3.41 -20.81 -27.08
N GLU A 270 -4.71 -20.79 -27.34
CA GLU A 270 -5.53 -19.55 -27.33
C GLU A 270 -5.44 -18.82 -25.98
N VAL A 271 -5.49 -19.57 -24.85
CA VAL A 271 -5.37 -19.00 -23.51
C VAL A 271 -3.94 -18.53 -23.24
N GLN A 272 -2.94 -19.27 -23.70
CA GLN A 272 -1.54 -18.89 -23.58
C GLN A 272 -1.25 -17.60 -24.36
N ASP A 273 -1.76 -17.46 -25.57
CA ASP A 273 -1.64 -16.27 -26.43
C ASP A 273 -2.38 -15.08 -25.80
N MET A 274 -3.58 -15.31 -25.26
CA MET A 274 -4.33 -14.29 -24.51
C MET A 274 -3.50 -13.78 -23.31
N CYS A 275 -2.89 -14.67 -22.55
CA CYS A 275 -2.06 -14.29 -21.41
C CYS A 275 -0.80 -13.53 -21.82
N GLY A 276 -0.17 -13.93 -22.93
CA GLY A 276 0.99 -13.24 -23.50
C GLY A 276 0.69 -11.81 -23.98
N GLY A 277 -0.55 -11.57 -24.45
CA GLY A 277 -1.02 -10.26 -24.86
C GLY A 277 -1.67 -9.40 -23.76
N LEU A 278 -1.75 -9.92 -22.54
CA LEU A 278 -2.32 -9.17 -21.42
C LEU A 278 -1.34 -8.15 -20.86
N GLY A 279 -1.71 -6.88 -21.01
CA GLY A 279 -1.01 -5.77 -20.39
C GLY A 279 -1.97 -4.82 -19.69
N THR A 280 -1.45 -4.06 -18.75
CA THR A 280 -2.11 -2.90 -18.16
C THR A 280 -1.07 -1.83 -17.90
N ALA A 281 -1.44 -0.59 -18.17
CA ALA A 281 -0.55 0.53 -18.00
C ALA A 281 -0.28 0.86 -16.54
N SER A 282 0.86 1.48 -16.31
CA SER A 282 1.28 2.04 -15.04
C SER A 282 1.50 3.54 -15.15
N TRP A 283 1.32 4.27 -14.04
CA TRP A 283 1.59 5.68 -13.97
C TRP A 283 2.14 6.05 -12.59
N ALA A 284 3.21 6.84 -12.58
CA ALA A 284 3.77 7.43 -11.38
C ALA A 284 3.99 8.93 -11.59
N SER A 285 3.70 9.70 -10.56
CA SER A 285 3.81 11.16 -10.57
C SER A 285 4.40 11.66 -9.26
N GLU A 286 4.94 12.85 -9.28
CA GLU A 286 5.29 13.64 -8.10
C GLU A 286 4.45 14.89 -8.02
N TRP A 287 4.23 15.36 -6.82
CA TRP A 287 3.62 16.64 -6.53
C TRP A 287 4.45 17.42 -5.52
N THR A 288 4.60 18.71 -5.73
CA THR A 288 5.25 19.63 -4.79
C THR A 288 4.41 20.88 -4.60
N PRO A 289 4.45 21.51 -3.40
CA PRO A 289 3.85 22.84 -3.21
C PRO A 289 4.43 23.83 -4.21
N GLY A 290 3.56 24.52 -4.98
CA GLY A 290 3.96 25.51 -5.99
C GLY A 290 4.46 24.93 -7.33
N GLY A 291 4.94 23.69 -7.39
CA GLY A 291 5.35 23.02 -8.63
C GLY A 291 4.23 22.22 -9.30
N GLY A 292 3.18 21.90 -8.55
CA GLY A 292 2.06 21.08 -9.04
C GLY A 292 2.45 19.63 -9.31
N VAL A 293 1.72 18.96 -10.21
CA VAL A 293 1.93 17.57 -10.60
C VAL A 293 2.90 17.47 -11.76
N ARG A 294 3.92 16.63 -11.63
CA ARG A 294 4.83 16.22 -12.70
C ARG A 294 4.81 14.70 -12.83
N HIS A 295 4.69 14.19 -14.05
CA HIS A 295 4.71 12.75 -14.31
C HIS A 295 6.14 12.23 -14.39
N ILE A 296 6.43 11.16 -13.67
CA ILE A 296 7.75 10.53 -13.61
C ILE A 296 7.81 9.34 -14.57
N TYR A 297 6.74 8.55 -14.58
CA TYR A 297 6.63 7.36 -15.43
C TYR A 297 5.19 7.18 -15.91
N ALA A 298 5.03 6.80 -17.18
CA ALA A 298 3.77 6.35 -17.75
C ALA A 298 4.10 5.36 -18.89
N GLY A 299 3.63 4.14 -18.79
CA GLY A 299 4.00 3.11 -19.78
C GLY A 299 3.21 1.82 -19.62
N TRP A 300 3.46 0.87 -20.55
CA TRP A 300 2.84 -0.44 -20.61
C TRP A 300 3.82 -1.58 -20.34
N ASP A 301 5.10 -1.29 -20.27
CA ASP A 301 6.22 -2.21 -20.10
C ASP A 301 6.31 -2.74 -18.66
N TYR A 302 5.72 -2.04 -17.68
CA TYR A 302 5.59 -2.49 -16.32
C TYR A 302 4.13 -2.39 -15.86
N PRO A 303 3.47 -3.49 -15.45
CA PRO A 303 2.04 -3.50 -15.18
C PRO A 303 1.69 -3.09 -13.75
N THR A 304 0.51 -2.52 -13.57
CA THR A 304 -0.18 -2.39 -12.29
C THR A 304 0.55 -1.60 -11.21
N SER A 305 1.22 -0.47 -11.56
CA SER A 305 1.89 0.37 -10.56
C SER A 305 1.00 0.68 -9.36
N ALA A 306 1.43 0.29 -8.16
CA ALA A 306 0.71 0.52 -6.92
C ALA A 306 1.50 1.40 -5.96
N SER A 307 2.82 1.34 -6.01
CA SER A 307 3.69 2.15 -5.15
C SER A 307 4.87 2.69 -5.94
N VAL A 308 5.34 3.86 -5.57
CA VAL A 308 6.54 4.49 -6.10
C VAL A 308 7.33 5.09 -4.93
N VAL A 309 8.62 4.86 -4.88
CA VAL A 309 9.53 5.47 -3.90
C VAL A 309 10.79 5.97 -4.60
N ARG A 310 11.41 7.01 -4.05
CA ARG A 310 12.62 7.61 -4.61
C ARG A 310 13.55 8.11 -3.52
N ASP A 311 14.84 7.85 -3.72
CA ASP A 311 15.94 8.53 -3.04
C ASP A 311 16.57 9.53 -4.03
N ARG A 312 16.31 10.83 -3.83
CA ARG A 312 16.78 11.90 -4.71
C ARG A 312 18.30 12.11 -4.58
N GLU A 313 18.84 11.90 -3.40
CA GLU A 313 20.26 12.07 -3.14
C GLU A 313 21.08 11.02 -3.89
N ARG A 314 20.57 9.78 -3.93
CA ARG A 314 21.19 8.66 -4.64
C ARG A 314 20.73 8.52 -6.08
N ARG A 315 19.81 9.38 -6.53
CA ARG A 315 19.28 9.41 -7.90
C ARG A 315 18.71 8.06 -8.34
N VAL A 316 18.00 7.41 -7.44
CA VAL A 316 17.41 6.09 -7.67
C VAL A 316 15.95 6.08 -7.23
N GLY A 317 15.14 5.37 -7.97
CA GLY A 317 13.75 5.13 -7.59
C GLY A 317 13.24 3.81 -8.12
N ILE A 318 12.10 3.39 -7.58
CA ILE A 318 11.43 2.15 -7.95
C ILE A 318 9.93 2.34 -8.03
N VAL A 319 9.32 1.57 -8.93
CA VAL A 319 7.88 1.34 -8.96
C VAL A 319 7.62 -0.13 -8.62
N ALA A 320 6.67 -0.35 -7.71
CA ALA A 320 6.14 -1.66 -7.39
C ALA A 320 4.70 -1.80 -7.90
N GLY A 321 4.40 -2.92 -8.50
CA GLY A 321 3.08 -3.19 -9.07
C GLY A 321 2.26 -4.16 -8.22
N LEU A 322 0.94 -3.94 -8.21
CA LEU A 322 -0.01 -4.77 -7.46
C LEU A 322 0.02 -6.25 -7.90
N TYR A 323 0.23 -6.50 -9.20
CA TYR A 323 0.29 -7.82 -9.80
C TYR A 323 1.52 -8.01 -10.71
N ALA A 324 2.47 -7.08 -10.67
CA ALA A 324 3.70 -7.17 -11.42
C ALA A 324 4.63 -8.24 -10.83
N LYS A 325 5.51 -8.76 -11.67
CA LYS A 325 6.65 -9.58 -11.24
C LYS A 325 7.87 -8.67 -11.14
N GLY A 326 8.51 -8.64 -9.95
CA GLY A 326 9.68 -7.80 -9.71
C GLY A 326 9.34 -6.31 -9.58
N LEU A 327 10.33 -5.48 -9.77
CA LEU A 327 10.31 -4.04 -9.62
C LEU A 327 10.73 -3.36 -10.91
N LEU A 328 10.19 -2.18 -11.18
CA LEU A 328 10.77 -1.25 -12.14
C LEU A 328 11.74 -0.33 -11.39
N VAL A 329 13.01 -0.43 -11.71
CA VAL A 329 14.06 0.44 -11.14
C VAL A 329 14.46 1.48 -12.18
N TRP A 330 14.62 2.73 -11.75
CA TRP A 330 15.25 3.77 -12.58
C TRP A 330 16.36 4.47 -11.82
N ARG A 331 17.34 5.00 -12.57
CA ARG A 331 18.43 5.82 -12.07
C ARG A 331 18.53 7.08 -12.94
N ASP A 332 18.60 8.27 -12.30
CA ASP A 332 18.70 9.58 -12.97
C ASP A 332 20.14 9.91 -13.37
#